data_1471309ac8076ec92369de2e4573b9f1
#
_entry.id   1471309ac8076ec92369de2e4573b9f1
#
_cell.length_a   1.000
_cell.length_b   1.000
_cell.length_c   1.000
_cell.angle_alpha   90.00
_cell.angle_beta   90.00
_cell.angle_gamma   90.00
#
_symmetry.space_group_name_H-M   'P 1'
#
loop_
_entity.id
_entity.type
_entity.pdbx_description
1 polymer ?
#
loop_
_entity_poly.entity_id
_entity_poly.type
_entity_poly.pdbx_seq_one_letter_code
_entity_poly.pdbx_strand_id
1 'polypeptide(L)'
;MAELKSSKLDAENARNEYNLFKSSLAQIGTIIVQNVIMLGFGMSLAIPTVVIGSLMSDDGVVDDGGDTMTLTETEASWYGSVLLVCHPTGGLLSGVLQEIVGRKWCMALVSLPQLVGWYVLWRAGNAFDLYVSCVALGLSMGLSEAPVLTYVGETVEPRLRGPLSSVSTFTIMLGSFVAYLMSTVMPWRTVAMINMAVPVVSFAAVVLLTPESPVWLLSRNRPAEAKKSLAYLRGCASTADVEDEFSELSIYAGFNKSVDLEQYVDCGIDQRRLSYVKYLQINTNDTTNAEIDILANQSQTGFLDTLKSFWTPELNRPFFFIMLFFFFWSFATFIPAKPYLIAVFSEIGLPCTAQWTLVYTSILTLVGTLLNVLTVAKLGKRPITLVSMALCAFSMLGIGIYMVSTTYFSFSSTWIPMILLNALFFFSGYGVFPIPWMLVSEIYPTKGRGIASGLTAALAFLMTFILTKSFLEMQEWFTLPGLFIVYGSITLIGTLYLYACMPETENKTLQDIEHFFIGDLDDYEDCNNLS
;
A
#
# COMPACT_ATOMS: atom_id res chain seq x y z
N MET A 1 44.43 6.11 33.36
CA MET A 1 44.30 5.31 32.14
C MET A 1 42.89 4.75 31.94
N ALA A 2 42.20 4.25 32.98
CA ALA A 2 40.81 3.78 32.90
C ALA A 2 39.81 4.91 32.60
N GLU A 3 39.92 6.06 33.28
CA GLU A 3 39.06 7.23 33.04
C GLU A 3 39.22 7.82 31.63
N LEU A 4 40.44 7.80 31.04
CA LEU A 4 40.65 8.26 29.67
C LEU A 4 40.07 7.28 28.63
N LYS A 5 40.04 5.97 28.94
CA LYS A 5 39.39 4.97 28.09
C LYS A 5 37.86 5.09 28.18
N SER A 6 37.29 5.30 29.38
CA SER A 6 35.87 5.54 29.57
C SER A 6 35.42 6.80 28.81
N SER A 7 36.10 7.93 28.98
CA SER A 7 35.79 9.18 28.29
C SER A 7 35.88 9.08 26.75
N LYS A 8 36.81 8.29 26.20
CA LYS A 8 36.90 8.04 24.77
C LYS A 8 35.74 7.15 24.27
N LEU A 9 35.37 6.14 25.03
CA LEU A 9 34.25 5.25 24.71
C LEU A 9 32.93 6.02 24.76
N ASP A 10 32.74 6.89 25.76
CA ASP A 10 31.55 7.73 25.89
C ASP A 10 31.46 8.75 24.73
N ALA A 11 32.57 9.33 24.28
CA ALA A 11 32.63 10.22 23.14
C ALA A 11 32.36 9.50 21.81
N GLU A 12 32.84 8.27 21.67
CA GLU A 12 32.59 7.41 20.51
C GLU A 12 31.13 6.97 20.44
N ASN A 13 30.55 6.56 21.56
CA ASN A 13 29.13 6.22 21.67
C ASN A 13 28.24 7.42 21.33
N ALA A 14 28.52 8.60 21.86
CA ALA A 14 27.79 9.83 21.56
C ALA A 14 27.89 10.21 20.07
N ARG A 15 29.05 10.00 19.44
CA ARG A 15 29.23 10.22 18.00
C ARG A 15 28.43 9.24 17.17
N ASN A 16 28.41 7.99 17.57
CA ASN A 16 27.63 6.94 16.89
C ASN A 16 26.13 7.20 17.00
N GLU A 17 25.63 7.58 18.18
CA GLU A 17 24.22 7.97 18.37
C GLU A 17 23.84 9.18 17.53
N TYR A 18 24.70 10.20 17.45
CA TYR A 18 24.48 11.38 16.62
C TYR A 18 24.44 11.03 15.13
N ASN A 19 25.36 10.21 14.64
CA ASN A 19 25.37 9.76 13.25
C ASN A 19 24.12 8.92 12.93
N LEU A 20 23.69 8.06 13.83
CA LEU A 20 22.49 7.25 13.72
C LEU A 20 21.22 8.09 13.65
N PHE A 21 21.14 9.14 14.47
CA PHE A 21 20.04 10.11 14.45
C PHE A 21 20.00 10.88 13.13
N LYS A 22 21.14 11.34 12.65
CA LYS A 22 21.28 12.09 11.39
C LYS A 22 20.92 11.24 10.16
N SER A 23 21.35 9.97 10.14
CA SER A 23 20.97 8.97 9.14
C SER A 23 19.45 8.74 9.14
N SER A 24 18.86 8.54 10.31
CA SER A 24 17.40 8.35 10.42
C SER A 24 16.64 9.57 9.90
N LEU A 25 17.09 10.78 10.22
CA LEU A 25 16.44 12.03 9.79
C LEU A 25 16.47 12.20 8.26
N ALA A 26 17.60 11.87 7.63
CA ALA A 26 17.74 11.93 6.17
C ALA A 26 16.83 10.92 5.45
N GLN A 27 16.75 9.70 5.97
CA GLN A 27 15.84 8.67 5.44
C GLN A 27 14.38 9.08 5.60
N ILE A 28 13.97 9.54 6.79
CA ILE A 28 12.61 10.05 7.04
C ILE A 28 12.29 11.20 6.09
N GLY A 29 13.20 12.16 5.92
CA GLY A 29 13.03 13.29 5.00
C GLY A 29 12.80 12.85 3.56
N THR A 30 13.58 11.89 3.07
CA THR A 30 13.43 11.35 1.72
C THR A 30 12.10 10.62 1.56
N ILE A 31 11.66 9.86 2.57
CA ILE A 31 10.38 9.17 2.56
C ILE A 31 9.20 10.13 2.64
N ILE A 32 9.29 11.22 3.39
CA ILE A 32 8.26 12.27 3.40
C ILE A 32 8.08 12.87 2.00
N VAL A 33 9.18 13.13 1.28
CA VAL A 33 9.11 13.66 -0.09
C VAL A 33 8.34 12.73 -1.02
N GLN A 34 8.63 11.43 -1.01
CA GLN A 34 7.89 10.47 -1.85
C GLN A 34 6.44 10.27 -1.40
N ASN A 35 6.14 10.45 -0.11
CA ASN A 35 4.78 10.38 0.40
C ASN A 35 3.87 11.50 -0.12
N VAL A 36 4.39 12.59 -0.70
CA VAL A 36 3.58 13.57 -1.45
C VAL A 36 2.90 12.91 -2.65
N ILE A 37 3.55 11.93 -3.30
CA ILE A 37 2.94 11.13 -4.37
C ILE A 37 1.77 10.31 -3.81
N MET A 38 1.96 9.67 -2.64
CA MET A 38 0.92 8.89 -1.97
C MET A 38 -0.26 9.74 -1.48
N LEU A 39 -0.01 10.99 -1.11
CA LEU A 39 -1.06 11.97 -0.84
C LEU A 39 -1.92 12.19 -2.09
N GLY A 40 -1.30 12.44 -3.24
CA GLY A 40 -1.99 12.57 -4.53
C GLY A 40 -2.74 11.31 -4.95
N PHE A 41 -2.21 10.12 -4.64
CA PHE A 41 -2.92 8.84 -4.81
C PHE A 41 -4.24 8.84 -4.03
N GLY A 42 -4.19 9.18 -2.72
CA GLY A 42 -5.38 9.24 -1.86
C GLY A 42 -6.43 10.23 -2.34
N MET A 43 -6.01 11.41 -2.79
CA MET A 43 -6.89 12.41 -3.38
C MET A 43 -7.56 11.89 -4.66
N SER A 44 -6.81 11.20 -5.54
CA SER A 44 -7.35 10.61 -6.76
C SER A 44 -8.36 9.49 -6.46
N LEU A 45 -8.13 8.71 -5.41
CA LEU A 45 -9.05 7.66 -4.97
C LEU A 45 -10.39 8.21 -4.44
N ALA A 46 -10.37 9.41 -3.87
CA ALA A 46 -11.53 10.05 -3.26
C ALA A 46 -12.43 10.79 -4.28
N ILE A 47 -11.87 11.24 -5.40
CA ILE A 47 -12.56 12.17 -6.30
C ILE A 47 -13.82 11.60 -6.97
N PRO A 48 -13.93 10.30 -7.34
CA PRO A 48 -15.19 9.77 -7.87
C PRO A 48 -16.36 9.94 -6.91
N THR A 49 -16.15 9.74 -5.60
CA THR A 49 -17.19 9.95 -4.56
C THR A 49 -17.69 11.39 -4.55
N VAL A 50 -16.77 12.34 -4.66
CA VAL A 50 -17.07 13.78 -4.63
C VAL A 50 -17.87 14.19 -5.87
N VAL A 51 -17.40 13.79 -7.04
CA VAL A 51 -18.02 14.18 -8.32
C VAL A 51 -19.39 13.53 -8.50
N ILE A 52 -19.51 12.22 -8.21
CA ILE A 52 -20.79 11.51 -8.30
C ILE A 52 -21.81 12.14 -7.32
N GLY A 53 -21.39 12.38 -6.07
CA GLY A 53 -22.28 13.01 -5.09
C GLY A 53 -22.72 14.42 -5.46
N SER A 54 -21.94 15.16 -6.25
CA SER A 54 -22.32 16.49 -6.72
C SER A 54 -23.19 16.46 -7.98
N LEU A 55 -23.03 15.45 -8.85
CA LEU A 55 -23.71 15.40 -10.17
C LEU A 55 -24.97 14.49 -10.19
N MET A 56 -25.16 13.66 -9.14
CA MET A 56 -26.38 12.82 -8.99
C MET A 56 -27.37 13.38 -7.96
N SER A 57 -27.04 14.47 -7.23
CA SER A 57 -27.99 15.10 -6.31
C SER A 57 -29.07 15.86 -7.09
N ASP A 58 -30.34 15.59 -6.79
CA ASP A 58 -31.53 16.22 -7.39
C ASP A 58 -31.62 17.75 -7.14
N ASP A 59 -30.95 18.24 -6.11
CA ASP A 59 -30.77 19.68 -5.87
C ASP A 59 -29.72 20.21 -6.84
N GLY A 60 -30.09 20.39 -8.11
CA GLY A 60 -29.20 20.88 -9.16
C GLY A 60 -28.32 22.02 -8.62
N VAL A 61 -27.16 21.66 -8.07
CA VAL A 61 -26.14 22.64 -7.68
C VAL A 61 -25.74 23.29 -8.99
N VAL A 62 -26.28 24.46 -9.22
CA VAL A 62 -25.87 25.33 -10.32
C VAL A 62 -24.38 25.53 -10.11
N ASP A 63 -23.59 24.83 -10.92
CA ASP A 63 -22.14 25.06 -10.97
C ASP A 63 -22.00 26.57 -11.32
N ASP A 64 -21.08 27.25 -10.70
CA ASP A 64 -20.84 28.70 -10.83
C ASP A 64 -20.56 29.14 -12.29
N GLY A 65 -20.59 28.21 -13.23
CA GLY A 65 -20.41 28.38 -14.67
C GLY A 65 -21.67 28.24 -15.55
N GLY A 66 -22.86 27.98 -14.94
CA GLY A 66 -24.13 27.92 -15.70
C GLY A 66 -24.35 26.63 -16.52
N ASP A 67 -23.45 25.64 -16.46
CA ASP A 67 -23.61 24.33 -17.11
C ASP A 67 -24.25 23.35 -16.13
N THR A 68 -25.47 22.89 -16.46
CA THR A 68 -26.17 21.83 -15.73
C THR A 68 -25.68 20.46 -16.19
N MET A 69 -24.46 20.08 -15.80
CA MET A 69 -23.97 18.74 -16.05
C MET A 69 -24.61 17.77 -15.06
N THR A 70 -25.28 16.74 -15.55
CA THR A 70 -25.84 15.63 -14.76
C THR A 70 -25.27 14.31 -15.25
N LEU A 71 -25.15 13.33 -14.37
CA LEU A 71 -24.75 11.97 -14.70
C LEU A 71 -25.94 11.02 -14.60
N THR A 72 -26.11 10.17 -15.60
CA THR A 72 -26.99 9.02 -15.50
C THR A 72 -26.37 7.96 -14.59
N GLU A 73 -27.18 7.06 -14.02
CA GLU A 73 -26.68 5.95 -13.19
C GLU A 73 -25.62 5.09 -13.90
N THR A 74 -25.82 4.83 -15.19
CA THR A 74 -24.85 4.09 -16.01
C THR A 74 -23.52 4.85 -16.13
N GLU A 75 -23.57 6.15 -16.39
CA GLU A 75 -22.36 7.01 -16.47
C GLU A 75 -21.66 7.09 -15.12
N ALA A 76 -22.39 7.26 -14.02
CA ALA A 76 -21.84 7.26 -12.67
C ALA A 76 -21.18 5.92 -12.32
N SER A 77 -21.79 4.79 -12.71
CA SER A 77 -21.23 3.45 -12.52
C SER A 77 -19.91 3.26 -13.26
N TRP A 78 -19.81 3.73 -14.50
CA TRP A 78 -18.54 3.72 -15.23
C TRP A 78 -17.51 4.66 -14.62
N TYR A 79 -17.91 5.89 -14.30
CA TYR A 79 -17.01 6.88 -13.70
C TYR A 79 -16.42 6.41 -12.37
N GLY A 80 -17.25 5.84 -11.49
CA GLY A 80 -16.80 5.30 -10.18
C GLY A 80 -15.88 4.09 -10.27
N SER A 81 -15.90 3.35 -11.39
CA SER A 81 -15.16 2.08 -11.54
C SER A 81 -13.95 2.16 -12.47
N VAL A 82 -13.95 3.00 -13.52
CA VAL A 82 -12.87 3.09 -14.53
C VAL A 82 -11.50 3.33 -13.91
N LEU A 83 -11.41 4.14 -12.85
CA LEU A 83 -10.16 4.39 -12.13
C LEU A 83 -9.52 3.09 -11.65
N LEU A 84 -10.33 2.14 -11.16
CA LEU A 84 -9.89 0.86 -10.59
C LEU A 84 -9.40 -0.12 -11.66
N VAL A 85 -9.94 -0.10 -12.89
CA VAL A 85 -9.46 -0.96 -13.98
C VAL A 85 -8.18 -0.43 -14.62
N CYS A 86 -7.96 0.88 -14.58
CA CYS A 86 -6.73 1.49 -15.10
C CYS A 86 -5.54 1.34 -14.15
N HIS A 87 -5.78 1.16 -12.86
CA HIS A 87 -4.74 0.99 -11.84
C HIS A 87 -3.82 -0.22 -12.11
N PRO A 88 -4.30 -1.45 -12.35
CA PRO A 88 -3.45 -2.59 -12.70
C PRO A 88 -2.55 -2.34 -13.91
N THR A 89 -3.06 -1.64 -14.92
CA THR A 89 -2.29 -1.29 -16.12
C THR A 89 -1.10 -0.40 -15.76
N GLY A 90 -1.33 0.61 -14.93
CA GLY A 90 -0.26 1.46 -14.40
C GLY A 90 0.75 0.68 -13.56
N GLY A 91 0.29 -0.24 -12.71
CA GLY A 91 1.13 -1.09 -11.87
C GLY A 91 2.07 -1.99 -12.69
N LEU A 92 1.55 -2.65 -13.73
CA LEU A 92 2.36 -3.46 -14.63
C LEU A 92 3.39 -2.63 -15.39
N LEU A 93 2.99 -1.46 -15.89
CA LEU A 93 3.90 -0.54 -16.57
C LEU A 93 5.00 -0.04 -15.63
N SER A 94 4.68 0.26 -14.37
CA SER A 94 5.65 0.78 -13.41
C SER A 94 6.75 -0.23 -13.09
N GLY A 95 6.42 -1.51 -13.02
CA GLY A 95 7.38 -2.59 -12.81
C GLY A 95 8.48 -2.61 -13.87
N VAL A 96 8.10 -2.48 -15.15
CA VAL A 96 9.04 -2.42 -16.27
C VAL A 96 9.76 -1.07 -16.32
N LEU A 97 9.03 0.03 -16.14
CA LEU A 97 9.55 1.37 -16.28
C LEU A 97 10.62 1.69 -15.23
N GLN A 98 10.41 1.31 -13.96
CA GLN A 98 11.39 1.53 -12.89
C GLN A 98 12.71 0.80 -13.09
N GLU A 99 12.70 -0.34 -13.80
CA GLU A 99 13.95 -1.03 -14.17
C GLU A 99 14.70 -0.29 -15.26
N ILE A 100 14.01 0.34 -16.21
CA ILE A 100 14.63 1.04 -17.34
C ILE A 100 15.19 2.40 -16.92
N VAL A 101 14.35 3.25 -16.29
CA VAL A 101 14.69 4.67 -16.02
C VAL A 101 15.18 4.93 -14.60
N GLY A 102 15.02 3.97 -13.68
CA GLY A 102 15.33 4.13 -12.26
C GLY A 102 14.12 4.47 -11.41
N ARG A 103 14.27 4.32 -10.09
CA ARG A 103 13.16 4.50 -9.13
C ARG A 103 12.77 5.98 -9.03
N LYS A 104 13.76 6.87 -8.92
CA LYS A 104 13.57 8.32 -8.86
C LYS A 104 12.79 8.86 -10.07
N TRP A 105 13.26 8.56 -11.26
CA TRP A 105 12.63 9.07 -12.48
C TRP A 105 11.27 8.45 -12.74
N CYS A 106 11.08 7.17 -12.38
CA CYS A 106 9.77 6.55 -12.44
C CYS A 106 8.77 7.28 -11.52
N MET A 107 9.15 7.58 -10.27
CA MET A 107 8.34 8.38 -9.35
C MET A 107 8.03 9.78 -9.89
N ALA A 108 9.01 10.44 -10.52
CA ALA A 108 8.79 11.75 -11.14
C ALA A 108 7.78 11.67 -12.30
N LEU A 109 7.87 10.64 -13.14
CA LEU A 109 6.98 10.44 -14.29
C LEU A 109 5.51 10.21 -13.89
N VAL A 110 5.25 9.67 -12.69
CA VAL A 110 3.89 9.52 -12.13
C VAL A 110 3.12 10.83 -12.12
N SER A 111 3.82 11.94 -11.91
CA SER A 111 3.20 13.26 -11.81
C SER A 111 2.58 13.74 -13.13
N LEU A 112 3.03 13.23 -14.29
CA LEU A 112 2.51 13.65 -15.60
C LEU A 112 1.06 13.21 -15.82
N PRO A 113 0.70 11.90 -15.78
CA PRO A 113 -0.68 11.50 -15.94
C PRO A 113 -1.57 12.04 -14.82
N GLN A 114 -1.04 12.21 -13.60
CA GLN A 114 -1.80 12.80 -12.51
C GLN A 114 -2.18 14.25 -12.78
N LEU A 115 -1.24 15.06 -13.28
CA LEU A 115 -1.50 16.46 -13.65
C LEU A 115 -2.51 16.55 -14.79
N VAL A 116 -2.37 15.69 -15.81
CA VAL A 116 -3.33 15.61 -16.93
C VAL A 116 -4.72 15.26 -16.40
N GLY A 117 -4.84 14.27 -15.51
CA GLY A 117 -6.11 13.86 -14.94
C GLY A 117 -6.81 15.00 -14.18
N TRP A 118 -6.10 15.72 -13.32
CA TRP A 118 -6.65 16.87 -12.60
C TRP A 118 -7.02 18.03 -13.54
N TYR A 119 -6.21 18.30 -14.56
CA TYR A 119 -6.48 19.35 -15.55
C TYR A 119 -7.74 19.05 -16.35
N VAL A 120 -7.87 17.82 -16.87
CA VAL A 120 -9.06 17.38 -17.62
C VAL A 120 -10.30 17.44 -16.73
N LEU A 121 -10.19 17.00 -15.47
CA LEU A 121 -11.29 17.07 -14.52
C LEU A 121 -11.74 18.52 -14.28
N TRP A 122 -10.81 19.44 -14.08
CA TRP A 122 -11.12 20.86 -13.92
C TRP A 122 -11.88 21.44 -15.10
N ARG A 123 -11.53 21.03 -16.33
CA ARG A 123 -12.11 21.51 -17.59
C ARG A 123 -13.30 20.68 -18.09
N ALA A 124 -13.65 19.60 -17.38
CA ALA A 124 -14.65 18.64 -17.84
C ALA A 124 -16.00 19.32 -18.15
N GLY A 125 -16.51 19.13 -19.35
CA GLY A 125 -17.79 19.64 -19.83
C GLY A 125 -18.81 18.54 -20.14
N ASN A 126 -18.38 17.26 -20.10
CA ASN A 126 -19.23 16.11 -20.40
C ASN A 126 -18.71 14.84 -19.70
N ALA A 127 -19.49 13.76 -19.71
CA ALA A 127 -19.13 12.49 -19.08
C ALA A 127 -17.84 11.87 -19.68
N PHE A 128 -17.55 12.08 -20.95
CA PHE A 128 -16.34 11.57 -21.60
C PHE A 128 -15.08 12.19 -20.99
N ASP A 129 -15.08 13.51 -20.71
CA ASP A 129 -13.96 14.18 -20.06
C ASP A 129 -13.71 13.62 -18.66
N LEU A 130 -14.78 13.29 -17.91
CA LEU A 130 -14.68 12.63 -16.62
C LEU A 130 -14.01 11.25 -16.73
N TYR A 131 -14.37 10.45 -17.75
CA TYR A 131 -13.72 9.16 -17.98
C TYR A 131 -12.24 9.30 -18.31
N VAL A 132 -11.88 10.25 -19.18
CA VAL A 132 -10.47 10.54 -19.52
C VAL A 132 -9.68 10.94 -18.28
N SER A 133 -10.26 11.77 -17.41
CA SER A 133 -9.67 12.12 -16.12
C SER A 133 -9.43 10.89 -15.26
N CYS A 134 -10.44 10.02 -15.09
CA CYS A 134 -10.32 8.79 -14.31
C CYS A 134 -9.28 7.81 -14.87
N VAL A 135 -9.17 7.68 -16.20
CA VAL A 135 -8.13 6.88 -16.84
C VAL A 135 -6.74 7.41 -16.48
N ALA A 136 -6.53 8.72 -16.60
CA ALA A 136 -5.25 9.34 -16.30
C ALA A 136 -4.89 9.23 -14.80
N LEU A 137 -5.85 9.48 -13.90
CA LEU A 137 -5.65 9.35 -12.46
C LEU A 137 -5.43 7.89 -12.05
N GLY A 138 -6.19 6.93 -12.57
CA GLY A 138 -6.03 5.51 -12.29
C GLY A 138 -4.68 4.97 -12.78
N LEU A 139 -4.24 5.38 -13.97
CA LEU A 139 -2.91 5.05 -14.49
C LEU A 139 -1.80 5.62 -13.59
N SER A 140 -1.94 6.88 -13.15
CA SER A 140 -1.01 7.51 -12.21
C SER A 140 -0.92 6.75 -10.88
N MET A 141 -2.06 6.34 -10.32
CA MET A 141 -2.10 5.55 -9.08
C MET A 141 -1.32 4.25 -9.24
N GLY A 142 -1.56 3.48 -10.30
CA GLY A 142 -0.83 2.25 -10.57
C GLY A 142 0.67 2.48 -10.79
N LEU A 143 1.03 3.52 -11.54
CA LEU A 143 2.43 3.87 -11.78
C LEU A 143 3.19 4.24 -10.50
N SER A 144 2.52 4.71 -9.45
CA SER A 144 3.16 5.15 -8.21
C SER A 144 3.51 4.02 -7.24
N GLU A 145 2.76 2.93 -7.25
CA GLU A 145 2.82 1.93 -6.18
C GLU A 145 4.15 1.17 -6.15
N ALA A 146 4.55 0.58 -7.28
CA ALA A 146 5.77 -0.20 -7.34
C ALA A 146 7.04 0.63 -7.06
N PRO A 147 7.30 1.80 -7.70
CA PRO A 147 8.54 2.52 -7.48
C PRO A 147 8.64 3.11 -6.07
N VAL A 148 7.52 3.51 -5.44
CA VAL A 148 7.54 4.01 -4.06
C VAL A 148 7.89 2.90 -3.08
N LEU A 149 7.25 1.73 -3.18
CA LEU A 149 7.52 0.59 -2.29
C LEU A 149 8.93 0.02 -2.49
N THR A 150 9.38 -0.11 -3.74
CA THR A 150 10.73 -0.58 -4.07
C THR A 150 11.78 0.39 -3.53
N TYR A 151 11.56 1.69 -3.69
CA TYR A 151 12.49 2.70 -3.20
C TYR A 151 12.65 2.63 -1.67
N VAL A 152 11.57 2.51 -0.91
CA VAL A 152 11.63 2.29 0.55
C VAL A 152 12.43 1.03 0.87
N GLY A 153 12.17 -0.06 0.17
CA GLY A 153 12.87 -1.34 0.37
C GLY A 153 14.37 -1.27 0.14
N GLU A 154 14.83 -0.47 -0.84
CA GLU A 154 16.23 -0.36 -1.27
C GLU A 154 17.03 0.71 -0.51
N THR A 155 16.37 1.73 0.06
CA THR A 155 17.07 2.89 0.63
C THR A 155 17.00 2.98 2.14
N VAL A 156 15.99 2.37 2.76
CA VAL A 156 15.73 2.47 4.19
C VAL A 156 16.39 1.34 4.96
N GLU A 157 17.01 1.66 6.08
CA GLU A 157 17.57 0.68 7.01
C GLU A 157 16.51 -0.31 7.50
N PRO A 158 16.86 -1.61 7.70
CA PRO A 158 15.89 -2.64 8.08
C PRO A 158 15.02 -2.28 9.30
N ARG A 159 15.59 -1.62 10.31
CA ARG A 159 14.91 -1.19 11.55
C ARG A 159 13.79 -0.16 11.31
N LEU A 160 13.90 0.68 10.26
CA LEU A 160 12.94 1.75 9.96
C LEU A 160 11.98 1.37 8.83
N ARG A 161 12.25 0.28 8.10
CA ARG A 161 11.50 -0.13 6.91
C ARG A 161 10.02 -0.39 7.20
N GLY A 162 9.70 -1.14 8.25
CA GLY A 162 8.32 -1.45 8.65
C GLY A 162 7.50 -0.19 8.95
N PRO A 163 7.90 0.64 9.92
CA PRO A 163 7.22 1.89 10.23
C PRO A 163 7.07 2.84 9.02
N LEU A 164 8.13 3.03 8.23
CA LEU A 164 8.11 3.95 7.10
C LEU A 164 7.24 3.46 5.92
N SER A 165 7.15 2.13 5.71
CA SER A 165 6.19 1.56 4.73
C SER A 165 4.74 1.81 5.15
N SER A 166 4.44 1.72 6.43
CA SER A 166 3.09 1.98 6.96
C SER A 166 2.68 3.45 6.84
N VAL A 167 3.64 4.38 6.86
CA VAL A 167 3.38 5.82 6.63
C VAL A 167 2.78 6.07 5.24
N SER A 168 3.13 5.29 4.23
CA SER A 168 2.56 5.44 2.88
C SER A 168 1.05 5.17 2.89
N THR A 169 0.59 4.12 3.55
CA THR A 169 -0.85 3.81 3.70
C THR A 169 -1.59 4.92 4.47
N PHE A 170 -0.99 5.39 5.57
CA PHE A 170 -1.53 6.52 6.32
C PHE A 170 -1.68 7.78 5.44
N THR A 171 -0.68 8.07 4.60
CA THR A 171 -0.69 9.25 3.72
C THR A 171 -1.74 9.14 2.62
N ILE A 172 -2.02 7.94 2.10
CA ILE A 172 -3.15 7.70 1.18
C ILE A 172 -4.48 8.06 1.85
N MET A 173 -4.69 7.60 3.09
CA MET A 173 -5.91 7.94 3.84
C MET A 173 -6.00 9.43 4.14
N LEU A 174 -4.88 10.07 4.46
CA LEU A 174 -4.79 11.53 4.64
C LEU A 174 -5.16 12.28 3.35
N GLY A 175 -4.70 11.83 2.19
CA GLY A 175 -5.06 12.40 0.89
C GLY A 175 -6.56 12.32 0.63
N SER A 176 -7.17 11.17 0.89
CA SER A 176 -8.62 11.00 0.75
C SER A 176 -9.39 11.91 1.71
N PHE A 177 -8.95 12.01 2.96
CA PHE A 177 -9.55 12.93 3.94
C PHE A 177 -9.48 14.39 3.49
N VAL A 178 -8.31 14.84 3.01
CA VAL A 178 -8.13 16.22 2.52
C VAL A 178 -9.06 16.49 1.33
N ALA A 179 -9.19 15.57 0.38
CA ALA A 179 -10.08 15.72 -0.77
C ALA A 179 -11.56 15.83 -0.33
N TYR A 180 -11.99 14.99 0.61
CA TYR A 180 -13.35 15.06 1.15
C TYR A 180 -13.59 16.35 1.92
N LEU A 181 -12.64 16.79 2.75
CA LEU A 181 -12.75 18.05 3.48
C LEU A 181 -12.85 19.25 2.53
N MET A 182 -12.04 19.29 1.49
CA MET A 182 -12.11 20.36 0.48
C MET A 182 -13.46 20.39 -0.22
N SER A 183 -14.03 19.22 -0.53
CA SER A 183 -15.30 19.10 -1.24
C SER A 183 -16.53 19.56 -0.43
N THR A 184 -16.41 19.67 0.90
CA THR A 184 -17.50 20.23 1.75
C THR A 184 -17.59 21.74 1.71
N VAL A 185 -16.49 22.41 1.33
CA VAL A 185 -16.38 23.89 1.36
C VAL A 185 -16.21 24.51 -0.03
N MET A 186 -15.92 23.69 -1.06
CA MET A 186 -15.64 24.16 -2.42
C MET A 186 -16.29 23.24 -3.47
N PRO A 187 -16.68 23.77 -4.64
CA PRO A 187 -17.10 22.96 -5.78
C PRO A 187 -16.00 22.01 -6.24
N TRP A 188 -16.37 20.83 -6.75
CA TRP A 188 -15.44 19.80 -7.18
C TRP A 188 -14.43 20.26 -8.25
N ARG A 189 -14.83 21.22 -9.14
CA ARG A 189 -13.92 21.83 -10.12
C ARG A 189 -12.81 22.63 -9.44
N THR A 190 -13.14 23.39 -8.40
CA THR A 190 -12.15 24.13 -7.60
C THR A 190 -11.22 23.19 -6.86
N VAL A 191 -11.76 22.09 -6.32
CA VAL A 191 -10.94 21.02 -5.71
C VAL A 191 -9.97 20.44 -6.75
N ALA A 192 -10.43 20.15 -7.96
CA ALA A 192 -9.57 19.65 -9.05
C ALA A 192 -8.46 20.64 -9.41
N MET A 193 -8.79 21.93 -9.51
CA MET A 193 -7.83 23.00 -9.79
C MET A 193 -6.74 23.10 -8.73
N ILE A 194 -7.09 23.07 -7.46
CA ILE A 194 -6.12 23.12 -6.35
C ILE A 194 -5.25 21.85 -6.33
N ASN A 195 -5.86 20.69 -6.58
CA ASN A 195 -5.15 19.41 -6.59
C ASN A 195 -4.11 19.30 -7.72
N MET A 196 -4.16 20.11 -8.77
CA MET A 196 -3.07 20.20 -9.76
C MET A 196 -1.74 20.63 -9.13
N ALA A 197 -1.75 21.31 -7.99
CA ALA A 197 -0.52 21.67 -7.29
C ALA A 197 0.23 20.44 -6.75
N VAL A 198 -0.47 19.37 -6.37
CA VAL A 198 0.13 18.17 -5.76
C VAL A 198 1.11 17.47 -6.72
N PRO A 199 0.77 17.11 -7.97
CA PRO A 199 1.71 16.53 -8.91
C PRO A 199 2.88 17.47 -9.27
N VAL A 200 2.66 18.78 -9.31
CA VAL A 200 3.74 19.75 -9.56
C VAL A 200 4.72 19.78 -8.39
N VAL A 201 4.21 19.85 -7.16
CA VAL A 201 5.05 19.83 -5.95
C VAL A 201 5.76 18.48 -5.81
N SER A 202 5.08 17.35 -6.06
CA SER A 202 5.69 16.02 -5.97
C SER A 202 6.80 15.83 -7.01
N PHE A 203 6.59 16.27 -8.25
CA PHE A 203 7.61 16.25 -9.29
C PHE A 203 8.85 17.04 -8.87
N ALA A 204 8.66 18.30 -8.48
CA ALA A 204 9.76 19.16 -8.05
C ALA A 204 10.51 18.57 -6.83
N ALA A 205 9.75 18.10 -5.82
CA ALA A 205 10.33 17.54 -4.61
C ALA A 205 11.13 16.25 -4.90
N VAL A 206 10.60 15.33 -5.71
CA VAL A 206 11.30 14.10 -6.09
C VAL A 206 12.57 14.42 -6.90
N VAL A 207 12.49 15.30 -7.88
CA VAL A 207 13.65 15.64 -8.73
C VAL A 207 14.74 16.32 -7.93
N LEU A 208 14.39 17.24 -7.04
CA LEU A 208 15.37 18.08 -6.32
C LEU A 208 15.91 17.42 -5.04
N LEU A 209 15.06 16.67 -4.30
CA LEU A 209 15.38 16.23 -2.95
C LEU A 209 15.61 14.73 -2.81
N THR A 210 15.23 13.92 -3.80
CA THR A 210 15.37 12.46 -3.72
C THR A 210 16.59 12.01 -4.52
N PRO A 211 17.57 11.27 -3.94
CA PRO A 211 18.62 10.62 -4.70
C PRO A 211 18.10 9.39 -5.44
N GLU A 212 18.82 8.88 -6.43
CA GLU A 212 18.49 7.60 -7.06
C GLU A 212 18.85 6.42 -6.13
N SER A 213 18.19 5.26 -6.30
CA SER A 213 18.47 4.07 -5.51
C SER A 213 19.92 3.59 -5.68
N PRO A 214 20.67 3.42 -4.57
CA PRO A 214 22.04 2.86 -4.63
C PRO A 214 22.07 1.45 -5.26
N VAL A 215 21.08 0.61 -4.96
CA VAL A 215 20.97 -0.76 -5.51
C VAL A 215 20.78 -0.72 -7.02
N TRP A 216 19.90 0.14 -7.51
CA TRP A 216 19.69 0.30 -8.95
C TRP A 216 20.92 0.88 -9.66
N LEU A 217 21.61 1.86 -9.06
CA LEU A 217 22.83 2.41 -9.63
C LEU A 217 23.95 1.36 -9.74
N LEU A 218 24.06 0.47 -8.76
CA LEU A 218 24.98 -0.69 -8.83
C LEU A 218 24.59 -1.65 -9.95
N SER A 219 23.31 -2.00 -10.09
CA SER A 219 22.86 -2.87 -11.19
C SER A 219 23.14 -2.28 -12.58
N ARG A 220 23.27 -0.96 -12.67
CA ARG A 220 23.63 -0.21 -13.90
C ARG A 220 25.14 0.05 -14.04
N ASN A 221 25.98 -0.57 -13.22
CA ASN A 221 27.44 -0.42 -13.26
C ASN A 221 27.91 1.04 -13.01
N ARG A 222 27.25 1.76 -12.07
CA ARG A 222 27.52 3.16 -11.69
C ARG A 222 27.92 3.28 -10.20
N PRO A 223 29.01 2.62 -9.74
CA PRO A 223 29.35 2.50 -8.32
C PRO A 223 29.67 3.86 -7.66
N ALA A 224 30.30 4.79 -8.37
CA ALA A 224 30.64 6.10 -7.82
C ALA A 224 29.39 6.93 -7.47
N GLU A 225 28.33 6.82 -8.25
CA GLU A 225 27.07 7.50 -7.98
C GLU A 225 26.26 6.77 -6.90
N ALA A 226 26.30 5.44 -6.88
CA ALA A 226 25.68 4.63 -5.84
C ALA A 226 26.24 4.98 -4.45
N LYS A 227 27.57 5.13 -4.34
CA LYS A 227 28.24 5.54 -3.11
C LYS A 227 27.84 6.96 -2.65
N LYS A 228 27.71 7.91 -3.59
CA LYS A 228 27.22 9.26 -3.29
C LYS A 228 25.76 9.25 -2.83
N SER A 229 24.91 8.45 -3.47
CA SER A 229 23.51 8.27 -3.08
C SER A 229 23.40 7.71 -1.67
N LEU A 230 24.16 6.66 -1.36
CA LEU A 230 24.20 6.06 -0.04
C LEU A 230 24.66 7.06 1.03
N ALA A 231 25.73 7.83 0.76
CA ALA A 231 26.23 8.85 1.67
C ALA A 231 25.17 9.95 1.95
N TYR A 232 24.39 10.34 0.94
CA TYR A 232 23.27 11.27 1.12
C TYR A 232 22.19 10.68 2.03
N LEU A 233 21.79 9.42 1.81
CA LEU A 233 20.78 8.71 2.60
C LEU A 233 21.23 8.44 4.05
N ARG A 234 22.51 8.48 4.32
CA ARG A 234 23.09 8.36 5.68
C ARG A 234 23.40 9.74 6.31
N GLY A 235 22.66 10.78 5.89
CA GLY A 235 22.73 12.12 6.48
C GLY A 235 23.88 12.95 5.96
N CYS A 236 24.20 12.86 4.68
CA CYS A 236 25.36 13.52 4.06
C CYS A 236 26.68 13.13 4.73
N ALA A 237 26.83 11.86 5.11
CA ALA A 237 28.06 11.27 5.60
C ALA A 237 29.19 11.40 4.56
N SER A 238 30.45 11.30 5.00
CA SER A 238 31.53 11.22 4.03
C SER A 238 31.45 9.87 3.28
N THR A 239 31.97 9.83 2.06
CA THR A 239 32.02 8.57 1.31
C THR A 239 32.89 7.50 1.98
N ALA A 240 33.79 7.90 2.89
CA ALA A 240 34.58 6.98 3.70
C ALA A 240 33.77 6.36 4.85
N ASP A 241 32.80 7.09 5.42
CA ASP A 241 31.98 6.59 6.55
C ASP A 241 30.95 5.53 6.10
N VAL A 242 30.68 5.43 4.80
CA VAL A 242 29.72 4.45 4.22
C VAL A 242 30.41 3.32 3.47
N GLU A 243 31.75 3.17 3.57
CA GLU A 243 32.52 2.18 2.80
C GLU A 243 32.09 0.74 3.11
N ASP A 244 31.94 0.44 4.41
CA ASP A 244 31.60 -0.90 4.86
C ASP A 244 30.19 -1.29 4.38
N GLU A 245 29.21 -0.40 4.57
CA GLU A 245 27.85 -0.62 4.10
C GLU A 245 27.76 -0.68 2.57
N PHE A 246 28.56 0.13 1.87
CA PHE A 246 28.63 0.10 0.41
C PHE A 246 29.23 -1.22 -0.11
N SER A 247 30.23 -1.76 0.59
CA SER A 247 30.83 -3.04 0.25
C SER A 247 29.81 -4.19 0.43
N GLU A 248 29.09 -4.22 1.54
CA GLU A 248 27.99 -5.19 1.77
C GLU A 248 26.92 -5.09 0.67
N LEU A 249 26.51 -3.85 0.33
CA LEU A 249 25.51 -3.60 -0.71
C LEU A 249 26.00 -4.04 -2.10
N SER A 250 27.29 -3.87 -2.39
CA SER A 250 27.92 -4.28 -3.65
C SER A 250 27.97 -5.79 -3.81
N ILE A 251 28.22 -6.52 -2.73
CA ILE A 251 28.16 -7.99 -2.68
C ILE A 251 26.71 -8.46 -2.89
N TYR A 252 25.76 -7.85 -2.18
CA TYR A 252 24.33 -8.17 -2.32
C TYR A 252 23.83 -7.94 -3.76
N ALA A 253 24.25 -6.85 -4.39
CA ALA A 253 23.91 -6.54 -5.78
C ALA A 253 24.65 -7.39 -6.82
N GLY A 254 25.52 -8.32 -6.40
CA GLY A 254 26.32 -9.17 -7.29
C GLY A 254 27.42 -8.43 -8.08
N PHE A 255 27.75 -7.20 -7.65
CA PHE A 255 28.70 -6.34 -8.37
C PHE A 255 30.16 -6.75 -8.12
N ASN A 256 30.48 -7.29 -6.96
CA ASN A 256 31.85 -7.64 -6.56
C ASN A 256 31.99 -9.17 -6.33
N LYS A 257 32.33 -9.91 -7.39
CA LYS A 257 32.57 -11.37 -7.34
C LYS A 257 33.94 -11.78 -6.74
N SER A 258 34.82 -10.81 -6.40
CA SER A 258 36.23 -11.05 -6.07
C SER A 258 36.70 -10.49 -4.72
N VAL A 259 35.79 -10.25 -3.76
CA VAL A 259 36.23 -9.84 -2.42
C VAL A 259 36.50 -11.09 -1.59
N ASP A 260 37.79 -11.28 -1.22
CA ASP A 260 38.21 -12.33 -0.29
C ASP A 260 37.56 -12.11 1.08
N LEU A 261 36.65 -12.98 1.45
CA LEU A 261 35.92 -12.93 2.72
C LEU A 261 36.80 -13.17 3.96
N GLU A 262 38.03 -13.68 3.78
CA GLU A 262 38.95 -13.84 4.90
C GLU A 262 39.35 -12.51 5.56
N GLN A 263 39.27 -11.39 4.83
CA GLN A 263 39.59 -10.08 5.33
C GLN A 263 38.47 -9.48 6.23
N TYR A 264 37.24 -10.01 6.15
CA TYR A 264 36.07 -9.53 6.91
C TYR A 264 35.86 -10.26 8.25
N VAL A 265 36.46 -11.43 8.43
CA VAL A 265 36.36 -12.22 9.68
C VAL A 265 37.03 -11.49 10.86
N ASP A 266 38.05 -10.67 10.58
CA ASP A 266 38.78 -9.91 11.61
C ASP A 266 38.07 -8.61 12.08
N CYS A 267 37.00 -8.18 11.42
CA CYS A 267 36.31 -6.92 11.72
C CYS A 267 35.08 -7.02 12.65
N GLY A 268 34.84 -8.14 13.31
CA GLY A 268 33.83 -8.25 14.38
C GLY A 268 32.36 -8.26 13.91
N ILE A 269 32.10 -8.72 12.70
CA ILE A 269 30.73 -8.83 12.16
C ILE A 269 29.95 -9.95 12.86
N ASP A 270 28.66 -9.66 13.15
CA ASP A 270 27.71 -10.58 13.80
C ASP A 270 27.71 -11.96 13.11
N GLN A 271 27.93 -13.02 13.90
CA GLN A 271 28.06 -14.41 13.42
C GLN A 271 26.85 -14.89 12.60
N ARG A 272 25.66 -14.30 12.76
CA ARG A 272 24.47 -14.61 11.97
C ARG A 272 24.56 -14.08 10.53
N ARG A 273 25.21 -12.93 10.33
CA ARG A 273 25.47 -12.38 8.99
C ARG A 273 26.55 -13.15 8.26
N LEU A 274 27.60 -13.55 9.01
CA LEU A 274 28.67 -14.40 8.47
C LEU A 274 28.15 -15.79 8.05
N SER A 275 27.21 -16.38 8.76
CA SER A 275 26.63 -17.67 8.38
C SER A 275 25.82 -17.58 7.08
N TYR A 276 25.12 -16.46 6.84
CA TYR A 276 24.38 -16.23 5.60
C TYR A 276 25.32 -16.00 4.39
N VAL A 277 26.36 -15.19 4.58
CA VAL A 277 27.37 -14.96 3.53
C VAL A 277 28.17 -16.23 3.25
N LYS A 278 28.50 -17.03 4.28
CA LYS A 278 29.17 -18.30 4.18
C LYS A 278 28.29 -19.37 3.51
N TYR A 279 26.97 -19.36 3.77
CA TYR A 279 25.98 -20.18 3.08
C TYR A 279 25.92 -19.86 1.57
N LEU A 280 25.95 -18.58 1.21
CA LEU A 280 26.01 -18.13 -0.19
C LEU A 280 27.32 -18.55 -0.86
N GLN A 281 28.47 -18.52 -0.16
CA GLN A 281 29.77 -18.96 -0.71
C GLN A 281 29.94 -20.47 -0.83
N ILE A 282 29.46 -21.24 0.14
CA ILE A 282 29.50 -22.70 0.07
C ILE A 282 28.72 -23.17 -1.17
N ASN A 283 27.55 -22.54 -1.42
CA ASN A 283 26.77 -22.84 -2.64
C ASN A 283 27.40 -22.34 -3.94
N THR A 284 28.35 -21.39 -3.90
CA THR A 284 29.02 -20.89 -5.11
C THR A 284 30.34 -21.62 -5.42
N ASN A 285 31.01 -22.21 -4.42
CA ASN A 285 32.28 -22.91 -4.62
C ASN A 285 32.14 -24.39 -5.02
N ASP A 286 30.98 -25.01 -4.71
CA ASP A 286 30.69 -26.39 -5.13
C ASP A 286 29.97 -26.50 -6.50
N THR A 287 29.67 -25.34 -7.13
CA THR A 287 28.98 -25.29 -8.41
C THR A 287 29.99 -25.33 -9.57
N THR A 288 29.95 -26.40 -10.35
CA THR A 288 30.62 -26.49 -11.65
C THR A 288 30.12 -25.36 -12.60
N ASN A 289 30.92 -25.00 -13.60
CA ASN A 289 30.57 -23.94 -14.59
C ASN A 289 29.14 -24.04 -15.15
N ALA A 290 28.52 -25.23 -15.16
CA ALA A 290 27.13 -25.45 -15.55
C ALA A 290 26.12 -24.80 -14.60
N GLU A 291 26.39 -24.71 -13.28
CA GLU A 291 25.50 -24.07 -12.31
C GLU A 291 25.70 -22.55 -12.27
N ILE A 292 26.90 -22.06 -12.60
CA ILE A 292 27.17 -20.63 -12.82
C ILE A 292 26.39 -20.12 -14.04
N ASP A 293 26.30 -20.92 -15.09
CA ASP A 293 25.45 -20.65 -16.25
C ASP A 293 23.96 -20.76 -15.92
N ILE A 294 23.55 -21.61 -14.98
CA ILE A 294 22.17 -21.69 -14.45
C ILE A 294 21.84 -20.45 -13.61
N LEU A 295 22.76 -19.96 -12.77
CA LEU A 295 22.56 -18.74 -11.97
C LEU A 295 22.63 -17.48 -12.84
N ALA A 296 23.47 -17.44 -13.86
CA ALA A 296 23.48 -16.35 -14.84
C ALA A 296 22.23 -16.37 -15.74
N ASN A 297 21.70 -17.55 -16.06
CA ASN A 297 20.41 -17.72 -16.74
C ASN A 297 19.22 -17.50 -15.80
N GLN A 298 19.35 -17.65 -14.49
CA GLN A 298 18.28 -17.30 -13.51
C GLN A 298 18.00 -15.79 -13.45
N SER A 299 18.97 -14.94 -13.81
CA SER A 299 18.70 -13.50 -14.01
C SER A 299 17.93 -13.21 -15.32
N GLN A 300 17.75 -14.21 -16.16
CA GLN A 300 16.96 -14.19 -17.40
C GLN A 300 15.82 -15.22 -17.37
N THR A 301 15.33 -15.63 -16.19
CA THR A 301 14.10 -16.43 -16.15
C THR A 301 12.99 -15.62 -16.81
N GLY A 302 12.64 -15.99 -18.01
CA GLY A 302 11.61 -15.31 -18.79
C GLY A 302 10.28 -15.35 -18.03
N PHE A 303 9.44 -14.36 -18.24
CA PHE A 303 8.07 -14.28 -17.72
C PHE A 303 7.31 -15.63 -17.79
N LEU A 304 7.57 -16.43 -18.81
CA LEU A 304 6.98 -17.77 -18.99
C LEU A 304 7.49 -18.82 -17.97
N ASP A 305 8.74 -18.74 -17.55
CA ASP A 305 9.27 -19.69 -16.56
C ASP A 305 8.81 -19.34 -15.15
N THR A 306 8.62 -18.06 -14.87
CA THR A 306 7.99 -17.62 -13.63
C THR A 306 6.49 -17.96 -13.62
N LEU A 307 5.78 -17.91 -14.74
CA LEU A 307 4.42 -18.42 -14.85
C LEU A 307 4.32 -19.92 -14.58
N LYS A 308 5.32 -20.73 -14.99
CA LYS A 308 5.38 -22.15 -14.66
C LYS A 308 5.62 -22.38 -13.15
N SER A 309 6.40 -21.52 -12.49
CA SER A 309 6.62 -21.60 -11.05
C SER A 309 5.36 -21.31 -10.21
N PHE A 310 4.34 -20.63 -10.78
CA PHE A 310 3.03 -20.47 -10.13
C PHE A 310 2.29 -21.79 -9.88
N TRP A 311 2.65 -22.87 -10.56
CA TRP A 311 2.08 -24.20 -10.32
C TRP A 311 2.75 -24.96 -9.17
N THR A 312 3.81 -24.41 -8.56
CA THR A 312 4.41 -24.99 -7.36
C THR A 312 3.55 -24.66 -6.12
N PRO A 313 3.39 -25.61 -5.17
CA PRO A 313 2.60 -25.37 -3.95
C PRO A 313 3.08 -24.18 -3.14
N GLU A 314 4.37 -23.88 -3.18
CA GLU A 314 5.04 -22.77 -2.47
C GLU A 314 4.50 -21.38 -2.86
N LEU A 315 4.13 -21.19 -4.13
CA LEU A 315 3.55 -19.94 -4.64
C LEU A 315 2.03 -19.99 -4.74
N ASN A 316 1.48 -21.14 -5.09
CA ASN A 316 0.05 -21.29 -5.36
C ASN A 316 -0.80 -21.15 -4.09
N ARG A 317 -0.43 -21.81 -2.97
CA ARG A 317 -1.20 -21.75 -1.72
C ARG A 317 -1.26 -20.34 -1.13
N PRO A 318 -0.12 -19.60 -0.95
CA PRO A 318 -0.17 -18.21 -0.50
C PRO A 318 -0.97 -17.31 -1.45
N PHE A 319 -0.85 -17.53 -2.77
CA PHE A 319 -1.57 -16.75 -3.77
C PHE A 319 -3.10 -16.90 -3.63
N PHE A 320 -3.62 -18.13 -3.55
CA PHE A 320 -5.05 -18.34 -3.37
C PHE A 320 -5.55 -17.82 -2.02
N PHE A 321 -4.77 -18.00 -0.96
CA PHE A 321 -5.09 -17.45 0.35
C PHE A 321 -5.26 -15.92 0.31
N ILE A 322 -4.28 -15.21 -0.25
CA ILE A 322 -4.31 -13.75 -0.28
C ILE A 322 -5.37 -13.20 -1.24
N MET A 323 -5.63 -13.89 -2.37
CA MET A 323 -6.69 -13.53 -3.29
C MET A 323 -8.08 -13.65 -2.64
N LEU A 324 -8.32 -14.74 -1.89
CA LEU A 324 -9.57 -14.90 -1.15
C LEU A 324 -9.67 -13.89 0.01
N PHE A 325 -8.54 -13.52 0.63
CA PHE A 325 -8.53 -12.43 1.60
C PHE A 325 -8.94 -11.10 0.95
N PHE A 326 -8.39 -10.74 -0.22
CA PHE A 326 -8.79 -9.52 -0.95
C PHE A 326 -10.26 -9.54 -1.37
N PHE A 327 -10.81 -10.71 -1.68
CA PHE A 327 -12.24 -10.83 -1.92
C PHE A 327 -13.05 -10.41 -0.70
N PHE A 328 -12.81 -10.99 0.47
CA PHE A 328 -13.49 -10.61 1.71
C PHE A 328 -13.18 -9.16 2.15
N TRP A 329 -11.94 -8.72 1.93
CA TRP A 329 -11.49 -7.36 2.18
C TRP A 329 -12.31 -6.31 1.44
N SER A 330 -12.65 -6.58 0.18
CA SER A 330 -13.43 -5.65 -0.64
C SER A 330 -14.82 -5.39 -0.05
N PHE A 331 -15.46 -6.41 0.53
CA PHE A 331 -16.75 -6.25 1.22
C PHE A 331 -16.59 -5.61 2.59
N ALA A 332 -15.63 -6.07 3.39
CA ALA A 332 -15.39 -5.59 4.74
C ALA A 332 -15.03 -4.10 4.84
N THR A 333 -14.34 -3.58 3.83
CA THR A 333 -13.99 -2.16 3.72
C THR A 333 -15.05 -1.31 3.06
N PHE A 334 -16.15 -1.91 2.63
CA PHE A 334 -17.23 -1.25 1.90
C PHE A 334 -16.76 -0.49 0.63
N ILE A 335 -15.66 -0.96 0.03
CA ILE A 335 -15.05 -0.32 -1.15
C ILE A 335 -16.00 -0.26 -2.35
N PRO A 336 -16.82 -1.29 -2.68
CA PRO A 336 -17.75 -1.21 -3.80
C PRO A 336 -18.72 -0.04 -3.74
N ALA A 337 -19.13 0.36 -2.54
CA ALA A 337 -20.01 1.52 -2.30
C ALA A 337 -19.26 2.86 -2.26
N LYS A 338 -17.92 2.84 -2.24
CA LYS A 338 -17.12 4.06 -1.99
C LYS A 338 -17.44 5.23 -2.91
N PRO A 339 -17.62 5.06 -4.23
CA PRO A 339 -18.02 6.14 -5.12
C PRO A 339 -19.40 6.75 -4.80
N TYR A 340 -20.27 5.97 -4.15
CA TYR A 340 -21.67 6.32 -3.89
C TYR A 340 -21.95 6.69 -2.43
N LEU A 341 -20.92 6.84 -1.58
CA LEU A 341 -21.07 7.05 -0.14
C LEU A 341 -21.95 8.25 0.22
N ILE A 342 -21.94 9.32 -0.58
CA ILE A 342 -22.80 10.48 -0.34
C ILE A 342 -24.28 10.10 -0.47
N ALA A 343 -24.65 9.36 -1.52
CA ALA A 343 -26.01 8.86 -1.70
C ALA A 343 -26.41 7.87 -0.60
N VAL A 344 -25.51 6.93 -0.28
CA VAL A 344 -25.71 5.96 0.81
C VAL A 344 -25.94 6.65 2.16
N PHE A 345 -25.16 7.68 2.50
CA PHE A 345 -25.31 8.40 3.76
C PHE A 345 -26.59 9.24 3.83
N SER A 346 -27.03 9.80 2.69
CA SER A 346 -28.32 10.51 2.63
C SER A 346 -29.50 9.56 2.83
N GLU A 347 -29.43 8.33 2.28
CA GLU A 347 -30.49 7.32 2.42
C GLU A 347 -30.58 6.75 3.85
N ILE A 348 -29.45 6.61 4.56
CA ILE A 348 -29.43 6.18 5.98
C ILE A 348 -30.13 7.21 6.90
N GLY A 349 -30.21 8.48 6.51
CA GLY A 349 -30.89 9.50 7.29
C GLY A 349 -30.14 9.94 8.55
N LEU A 350 -28.83 10.19 8.42
CA LEU A 350 -27.99 10.65 9.52
C LEU A 350 -28.24 12.11 9.90
N PRO A 351 -27.92 12.53 11.15
CA PRO A 351 -28.19 13.89 11.63
C PRO A 351 -27.32 14.96 10.96
N CYS A 352 -26.18 14.57 10.37
CA CYS A 352 -25.28 15.43 9.63
C CYS A 352 -25.56 15.33 8.12
N THR A 353 -25.19 16.37 7.36
CA THR A 353 -25.21 16.25 5.89
C THR A 353 -24.28 15.13 5.42
N ALA A 354 -24.61 14.50 4.30
CA ALA A 354 -23.84 13.38 3.77
C ALA A 354 -22.35 13.73 3.53
N GLN A 355 -22.07 14.98 3.09
CA GLN A 355 -20.70 15.45 2.88
C GLN A 355 -19.92 15.51 4.20
N TRP A 356 -20.50 16.08 5.29
CA TRP A 356 -19.82 16.11 6.59
C TRP A 356 -19.70 14.72 7.20
N THR A 357 -20.67 13.84 6.95
CA THR A 357 -20.58 12.42 7.34
C THR A 357 -19.38 11.76 6.68
N LEU A 358 -19.13 12.02 5.39
CA LEU A 358 -17.97 11.53 4.66
C LEU A 358 -16.65 12.03 5.27
N VAL A 359 -16.59 13.28 5.69
CA VAL A 359 -15.41 13.86 6.33
C VAL A 359 -15.10 13.17 7.67
N TYR A 360 -16.08 13.09 8.57
CA TYR A 360 -15.79 12.53 9.89
C TYR A 360 -15.53 11.01 9.85
N THR A 361 -16.17 10.26 8.95
CA THR A 361 -15.87 8.84 8.77
C THR A 361 -14.46 8.62 8.20
N SER A 362 -13.99 9.52 7.33
CA SER A 362 -12.61 9.48 6.85
C SER A 362 -11.59 9.83 7.94
N ILE A 363 -11.92 10.73 8.88
CA ILE A 363 -11.10 10.97 10.09
C ILE A 363 -10.99 9.69 10.92
N LEU A 364 -12.09 8.98 11.14
CA LEU A 364 -12.07 7.74 11.91
C LEU A 364 -11.22 6.65 11.24
N THR A 365 -11.31 6.53 9.92
CA THR A 365 -10.44 5.64 9.14
C THR A 365 -8.98 6.03 9.29
N LEU A 366 -8.65 7.32 9.24
CA LEU A 366 -7.31 7.84 9.42
C LEU A 366 -6.76 7.55 10.83
N VAL A 367 -7.57 7.78 11.87
CA VAL A 367 -7.22 7.46 13.27
C VAL A 367 -7.01 5.95 13.43
N GLY A 368 -7.88 5.13 12.84
CA GLY A 368 -7.73 3.67 12.82
C GLY A 368 -6.39 3.25 12.19
N THR A 369 -6.06 3.80 11.02
CA THR A 369 -4.79 3.50 10.34
C THR A 369 -3.57 3.95 11.14
N LEU A 370 -3.64 5.10 11.80
CA LEU A 370 -2.57 5.56 12.70
C LEU A 370 -2.37 4.61 13.88
N LEU A 371 -3.46 4.19 14.51
CA LEU A 371 -3.40 3.21 15.60
C LEU A 371 -2.86 1.86 15.13
N ASN A 372 -3.17 1.42 13.91
CA ASN A 372 -2.58 0.22 13.32
C ASN A 372 -1.05 0.32 13.32
N VAL A 373 -0.50 1.41 12.76
CA VAL A 373 0.96 1.64 12.71
C VAL A 373 1.62 1.53 14.09
N LEU A 374 0.94 2.04 15.13
CA LEU A 374 1.47 2.06 16.50
C LEU A 374 1.35 0.72 17.25
N THR A 375 0.39 -0.13 16.85
CA THR A 375 0.02 -1.31 17.63
C THR A 375 0.33 -2.63 16.93
N VAL A 376 0.46 -2.67 15.61
CA VAL A 376 0.63 -3.91 14.83
C VAL A 376 1.85 -4.71 15.28
N ALA A 377 2.98 -4.06 15.53
CA ALA A 377 4.21 -4.71 16.00
C ALA A 377 4.10 -5.35 17.39
N LYS A 378 3.13 -4.92 18.20
CA LYS A 378 2.93 -5.45 19.58
C LYS A 378 1.84 -6.49 19.66
N LEU A 379 0.74 -6.29 18.90
CA LEU A 379 -0.45 -7.13 18.98
C LEU A 379 -0.45 -8.24 17.93
N GLY A 380 0.38 -8.13 16.87
CA GLY A 380 0.37 -9.04 15.74
C GLY A 380 -0.71 -8.70 14.69
N LYS A 381 -0.52 -9.20 13.48
CA LYS A 381 -1.41 -8.92 12.34
C LYS A 381 -2.70 -9.73 12.40
N ARG A 382 -2.60 -11.00 12.80
CA ARG A 382 -3.75 -11.92 12.86
C ARG A 382 -4.85 -11.44 13.82
N PRO A 383 -4.60 -11.15 15.12
CA PRO A 383 -5.65 -10.73 16.04
C PRO A 383 -6.27 -9.38 15.64
N ILE A 384 -5.47 -8.42 15.16
CA ILE A 384 -5.97 -7.13 14.68
C ILE A 384 -6.92 -7.33 13.51
N THR A 385 -6.56 -8.16 12.52
CA THR A 385 -7.42 -8.46 11.37
C THR A 385 -8.73 -9.09 11.79
N LEU A 386 -8.68 -10.14 12.62
CA LEU A 386 -9.88 -10.90 13.02
C LEU A 386 -10.87 -10.03 13.80
N VAL A 387 -10.38 -9.25 14.78
CA VAL A 387 -11.24 -8.33 15.54
C VAL A 387 -11.83 -7.26 14.64
N SER A 388 -11.03 -6.66 13.76
CA SER A 388 -11.50 -5.62 12.85
C SER A 388 -12.52 -6.14 11.84
N MET A 389 -12.28 -7.31 11.24
CA MET A 389 -13.20 -7.94 10.30
C MET A 389 -14.54 -8.30 10.98
N ALA A 390 -14.49 -8.88 12.19
CA ALA A 390 -15.69 -9.21 12.95
C ALA A 390 -16.51 -7.96 13.27
N LEU A 391 -15.87 -6.89 13.74
CA LEU A 391 -16.58 -5.65 14.08
C LEU A 391 -17.11 -4.91 12.84
N CYS A 392 -16.44 -4.99 11.70
CA CYS A 392 -16.98 -4.51 10.42
C CYS A 392 -18.22 -5.33 10.01
N ALA A 393 -18.16 -6.67 10.11
CA ALA A 393 -19.29 -7.54 9.80
C ALA A 393 -20.52 -7.23 10.68
N PHE A 394 -20.33 -7.14 11.99
CA PHE A 394 -21.42 -6.82 12.93
C PHE A 394 -21.97 -5.41 12.71
N SER A 395 -21.12 -4.44 12.36
CA SER A 395 -21.56 -3.09 12.04
C SER A 395 -22.44 -3.06 10.79
N MET A 396 -22.04 -3.74 9.72
CA MET A 396 -22.84 -3.83 8.48
C MET A 396 -24.16 -4.54 8.72
N LEU A 397 -24.15 -5.72 9.36
CA LEU A 397 -25.36 -6.44 9.70
C LEU A 397 -26.30 -5.59 10.59
N GLY A 398 -25.74 -4.90 11.57
CA GLY A 398 -26.48 -4.01 12.44
C GLY A 398 -27.14 -2.84 11.70
N ILE A 399 -26.43 -2.20 10.75
CA ILE A 399 -27.00 -1.12 9.92
C ILE A 399 -28.13 -1.68 9.05
N GLY A 400 -27.94 -2.80 8.37
CA GLY A 400 -28.96 -3.43 7.53
C GLY A 400 -30.21 -3.81 8.32
N ILE A 401 -30.05 -4.47 9.46
CA ILE A 401 -31.17 -4.83 10.36
C ILE A 401 -31.88 -3.58 10.88
N TYR A 402 -31.13 -2.55 11.26
CA TYR A 402 -31.70 -1.28 11.70
C TYR A 402 -32.57 -0.65 10.61
N MET A 403 -32.06 -0.52 9.38
CA MET A 403 -32.81 0.05 8.25
C MET A 403 -34.09 -0.74 7.94
N VAL A 404 -34.04 -2.08 7.99
CA VAL A 404 -35.22 -2.93 7.87
C VAL A 404 -36.20 -2.66 9.02
N SER A 405 -35.71 -2.54 10.26
CA SER A 405 -36.57 -2.32 11.43
C SER A 405 -37.28 -0.95 11.40
N THR A 406 -36.63 0.08 10.87
CA THR A 406 -37.28 1.41 10.71
C THR A 406 -38.45 1.34 9.72
N THR A 407 -38.34 0.51 8.69
CA THR A 407 -39.39 0.35 7.68
C THR A 407 -40.62 -0.37 8.25
N TYR A 408 -40.42 -1.43 9.05
CA TYR A 408 -41.53 -2.29 9.52
C TYR A 408 -42.07 -1.94 10.90
N PHE A 409 -41.21 -1.38 11.80
CA PHE A 409 -41.59 -1.18 13.22
C PHE A 409 -41.67 0.27 13.64
N SER A 410 -41.47 1.24 12.70
CA SER A 410 -41.41 2.69 12.98
C SER A 410 -40.46 3.05 14.13
N PHE A 411 -39.48 2.19 14.40
CA PHE A 411 -38.44 2.43 15.39
C PHE A 411 -37.35 3.30 14.75
N SER A 412 -37.23 4.53 15.19
CA SER A 412 -36.20 5.45 14.67
C SER A 412 -35.29 5.92 15.80
N SER A 413 -34.00 5.70 15.63
CA SER A 413 -32.94 6.21 16.52
C SER A 413 -31.78 6.72 15.68
N THR A 414 -31.46 7.98 15.81
CA THR A 414 -30.36 8.60 15.08
C THR A 414 -28.97 8.07 15.49
N TRP A 415 -28.85 7.59 16.75
CA TRP A 415 -27.55 7.19 17.31
C TRP A 415 -27.10 5.81 16.87
N ILE A 416 -28.03 4.87 16.64
CA ILE A 416 -27.68 3.49 16.29
C ILE A 416 -26.89 3.41 14.97
N PRO A 417 -27.42 3.92 13.83
CA PRO A 417 -26.69 3.86 12.58
C PRO A 417 -25.39 4.68 12.63
N MET A 418 -25.37 5.78 13.38
CA MET A 418 -24.17 6.59 13.55
C MET A 418 -23.04 5.83 14.27
N ILE A 419 -23.33 5.13 15.37
CA ILE A 419 -22.33 4.35 16.12
C ILE A 419 -21.83 3.20 15.26
N LEU A 420 -22.71 2.47 14.58
CA LEU A 420 -22.33 1.35 13.73
C LEU A 420 -21.51 1.79 12.53
N LEU A 421 -21.87 2.91 11.90
CA LEU A 421 -21.11 3.47 10.79
C LEU A 421 -19.71 3.90 11.24
N ASN A 422 -19.62 4.56 12.39
CA ASN A 422 -18.35 4.96 12.97
C ASN A 422 -17.46 3.76 13.29
N ALA A 423 -18.02 2.69 13.85
CA ALA A 423 -17.30 1.45 14.10
C ALA A 423 -16.81 0.82 12.78
N LEU A 424 -17.67 0.76 11.75
CA LEU A 424 -17.31 0.24 10.43
C LEU A 424 -16.07 0.95 9.85
N PHE A 425 -16.08 2.27 9.79
CA PHE A 425 -14.98 3.03 9.19
C PHE A 425 -13.72 3.03 10.05
N PHE A 426 -13.85 3.07 11.38
CA PHE A 426 -12.71 2.98 12.28
C PHE A 426 -11.99 1.63 12.17
N PHE A 427 -12.72 0.51 12.27
CA PHE A 427 -12.13 -0.82 12.19
C PHE A 427 -11.69 -1.19 10.78
N SER A 428 -12.36 -0.67 9.74
CA SER A 428 -11.85 -0.73 8.38
C SER A 428 -10.45 -0.14 8.26
N GLY A 429 -10.19 1.04 8.83
CA GLY A 429 -8.86 1.66 8.87
C GLY A 429 -7.88 0.96 9.80
N TYR A 430 -8.35 0.44 10.95
CA TYR A 430 -7.48 -0.15 11.96
C TYR A 430 -6.85 -1.47 11.55
N GLY A 431 -7.60 -2.39 10.96
CA GLY A 431 -7.07 -3.71 10.66
C GLY A 431 -7.36 -4.22 9.26
N VAL A 432 -8.54 -3.88 8.71
CA VAL A 432 -8.96 -4.48 7.45
C VAL A 432 -8.21 -3.92 6.27
N PHE A 433 -8.06 -2.60 6.17
CA PHE A 433 -7.46 -1.95 5.01
C PHE A 433 -5.94 -2.18 4.89
N PRO A 434 -5.10 -1.98 5.94
CA PRO A 434 -3.64 -2.02 5.79
C PRO A 434 -3.07 -3.44 5.73
N ILE A 435 -3.65 -4.40 6.45
CA ILE A 435 -2.99 -5.69 6.70
C ILE A 435 -2.85 -6.57 5.46
N PRO A 436 -3.83 -6.71 4.53
CA PRO A 436 -3.63 -7.52 3.33
C PRO A 436 -2.43 -7.04 2.48
N TRP A 437 -2.24 -5.73 2.37
CA TRP A 437 -1.11 -5.14 1.64
C TRP A 437 0.23 -5.40 2.33
N MET A 438 0.27 -5.41 3.67
CA MET A 438 1.45 -5.83 4.41
C MET A 438 1.77 -7.30 4.15
N LEU A 439 0.75 -8.18 4.17
CA LEU A 439 0.92 -9.61 3.92
C LEU A 439 1.45 -9.91 2.52
N VAL A 440 1.01 -9.19 1.49
CA VAL A 440 1.51 -9.36 0.11
C VAL A 440 3.04 -9.25 0.05
N SER A 441 3.65 -8.40 0.88
CA SER A 441 5.10 -8.24 0.92
C SER A 441 5.86 -9.34 1.68
N GLU A 442 5.16 -10.12 2.51
CA GLU A 442 5.76 -11.09 3.45
C GLU A 442 5.46 -12.55 3.09
N ILE A 443 4.30 -12.81 2.48
CA ILE A 443 3.77 -14.16 2.30
C ILE A 443 4.43 -14.93 1.15
N TYR A 444 5.03 -14.21 0.19
CA TYR A 444 5.62 -14.84 -0.99
C TYR A 444 7.10 -15.18 -0.77
N PRO A 445 7.55 -16.36 -1.23
CA PRO A 445 8.96 -16.72 -1.23
C PRO A 445 9.79 -15.72 -2.04
N THR A 446 11.06 -15.60 -1.71
CA THR A 446 11.98 -14.65 -2.37
C THR A 446 12.03 -14.84 -3.88
N LYS A 447 11.98 -16.10 -4.34
CA LYS A 447 11.89 -16.43 -5.77
C LYS A 447 10.46 -16.16 -6.28
N GLY A 448 10.31 -15.20 -7.18
CA GLY A 448 9.02 -14.85 -7.80
C GLY A 448 8.16 -13.85 -7.03
N ARG A 449 8.60 -13.36 -5.87
CA ARG A 449 7.86 -12.39 -5.03
C ARG A 449 7.34 -11.18 -5.83
N GLY A 450 8.20 -10.55 -6.64
CA GLY A 450 7.83 -9.36 -7.40
C GLY A 450 6.69 -9.61 -8.37
N ILE A 451 6.72 -10.73 -9.10
CA ILE A 451 5.66 -11.08 -10.06
C ILE A 451 4.40 -11.52 -9.33
N ALA A 452 4.53 -12.32 -8.27
CA ALA A 452 3.39 -12.77 -7.47
C ALA A 452 2.66 -11.58 -6.82
N SER A 453 3.40 -10.66 -6.19
CA SER A 453 2.84 -9.45 -5.58
C SER A 453 2.17 -8.54 -6.62
N GLY A 454 2.81 -8.33 -7.77
CA GLY A 454 2.25 -7.52 -8.85
C GLY A 454 0.98 -8.14 -9.44
N LEU A 455 0.95 -9.46 -9.67
CA LEU A 455 -0.23 -10.16 -10.15
C LEU A 455 -1.37 -10.12 -9.13
N THR A 456 -1.04 -10.32 -7.84
CA THR A 456 -2.03 -10.21 -6.74
C THR A 456 -2.65 -8.82 -6.71
N ALA A 457 -1.85 -7.76 -6.75
CA ALA A 457 -2.35 -6.39 -6.77
C ALA A 457 -3.24 -6.13 -7.99
N ALA A 458 -2.81 -6.53 -9.19
CA ALA A 458 -3.59 -6.37 -10.41
C ALA A 458 -4.95 -7.07 -10.34
N LEU A 459 -4.98 -8.31 -9.86
CA LEU A 459 -6.23 -9.07 -9.73
C LEU A 459 -7.12 -8.53 -8.60
N ALA A 460 -6.55 -8.07 -7.48
CA ALA A 460 -7.31 -7.43 -6.40
C ALA A 460 -8.03 -6.16 -6.89
N PHE A 461 -7.35 -5.30 -7.66
CA PHE A 461 -7.98 -4.11 -8.23
C PHE A 461 -9.00 -4.45 -9.33
N LEU A 462 -8.73 -5.46 -10.17
CA LEU A 462 -9.70 -5.94 -11.16
C LEU A 462 -10.98 -6.48 -10.47
N MET A 463 -10.83 -7.24 -9.40
CA MET A 463 -11.95 -7.71 -8.60
C MET A 463 -12.72 -6.55 -7.98
N THR A 464 -12.02 -5.58 -7.41
CA THR A 464 -12.62 -4.36 -6.85
C THR A 464 -13.37 -3.57 -7.93
N PHE A 465 -12.82 -3.47 -9.15
CA PHE A 465 -13.52 -2.88 -10.28
C PHE A 465 -14.86 -3.56 -10.57
N ILE A 466 -14.86 -4.90 -10.68
CA ILE A 466 -16.07 -5.67 -10.96
C ILE A 466 -17.13 -5.42 -9.87
N LEU A 467 -16.73 -5.49 -8.61
CA LEU A 467 -17.63 -5.27 -7.47
C LEU A 467 -18.17 -3.84 -7.41
N THR A 468 -17.33 -2.84 -7.70
CA THR A 468 -17.75 -1.44 -7.73
C THR A 468 -18.69 -1.15 -8.91
N LYS A 469 -18.41 -1.76 -10.06
CA LYS A 469 -19.24 -1.62 -11.26
C LYS A 469 -20.63 -2.21 -11.07
N SER A 470 -20.73 -3.34 -10.39
CA SER A 470 -22.00 -4.02 -10.11
C SER A 470 -22.78 -3.46 -8.90
N PHE A 471 -22.24 -2.47 -8.17
CA PHE A 471 -22.85 -1.99 -6.94
C PHE A 471 -24.28 -1.45 -7.13
N LEU A 472 -24.51 -0.60 -8.12
CA LEU A 472 -25.84 -0.02 -8.38
C LEU A 472 -26.85 -1.10 -8.81
N GLU A 473 -26.46 -2.04 -9.68
CA GLU A 473 -27.30 -3.16 -10.09
C GLU A 473 -27.65 -4.05 -8.87
N MET A 474 -26.67 -4.30 -7.98
CA MET A 474 -26.93 -5.04 -6.74
C MET A 474 -27.86 -4.27 -5.78
N GLN A 475 -27.76 -2.93 -5.75
CA GLN A 475 -28.66 -2.10 -4.95
C GLN A 475 -30.09 -2.14 -5.46
N GLU A 476 -30.33 -2.22 -6.75
CA GLU A 476 -31.67 -2.43 -7.34
C GLU A 476 -32.27 -3.79 -6.92
N TRP A 477 -31.43 -4.85 -6.90
CA TRP A 477 -31.92 -6.20 -6.57
C TRP A 477 -32.17 -6.42 -5.08
N PHE A 478 -31.27 -5.92 -4.23
CA PHE A 478 -31.26 -6.22 -2.79
C PHE A 478 -31.77 -5.06 -1.93
N THR A 479 -31.97 -3.86 -2.49
CA THR A 479 -32.13 -2.60 -1.76
C THR A 479 -30.91 -2.27 -0.91
N LEU A 480 -30.76 -1.02 -0.44
CA LEU A 480 -29.61 -0.65 0.39
C LEU A 480 -29.51 -1.42 1.71
N PRO A 481 -30.62 -1.63 2.47
CA PRO A 481 -30.58 -2.47 3.69
C PRO A 481 -30.14 -3.90 3.40
N GLY A 482 -30.62 -4.49 2.31
CA GLY A 482 -30.25 -5.84 1.89
C GLY A 482 -28.76 -5.95 1.51
N LEU A 483 -28.19 -4.93 0.86
CA LEU A 483 -26.76 -4.88 0.57
C LEU A 483 -25.89 -4.89 1.83
N PHE A 484 -26.27 -4.11 2.85
CA PHE A 484 -25.55 -4.14 4.13
C PHE A 484 -25.59 -5.53 4.78
N ILE A 485 -26.73 -6.22 4.71
CA ILE A 485 -26.85 -7.59 5.23
C ILE A 485 -25.99 -8.58 4.41
N VAL A 486 -26.03 -8.50 3.08
CA VAL A 486 -25.24 -9.37 2.21
C VAL A 486 -23.73 -9.14 2.44
N TYR A 487 -23.27 -7.89 2.42
CA TYR A 487 -21.87 -7.55 2.63
C TYR A 487 -21.39 -7.92 4.03
N GLY A 488 -22.21 -7.66 5.06
CA GLY A 488 -21.93 -8.08 6.43
C GLY A 488 -21.83 -9.60 6.58
N SER A 489 -22.72 -10.37 5.92
CA SER A 489 -22.69 -11.83 5.92
C SER A 489 -21.44 -12.39 5.23
N ILE A 490 -21.06 -11.85 4.07
CA ILE A 490 -19.84 -12.23 3.36
C ILE A 490 -18.60 -11.91 4.21
N THR A 491 -18.58 -10.75 4.86
CA THR A 491 -17.49 -10.34 5.76
C THR A 491 -17.39 -11.28 6.97
N LEU A 492 -18.51 -11.72 7.52
CA LEU A 492 -18.52 -12.68 8.64
C LEU A 492 -17.97 -14.04 8.21
N ILE A 493 -18.36 -14.54 7.03
CA ILE A 493 -17.79 -15.77 6.44
C ILE A 493 -16.27 -15.59 6.24
N GLY A 494 -15.85 -14.43 5.73
CA GLY A 494 -14.43 -14.08 5.59
C GLY A 494 -13.68 -14.07 6.92
N THR A 495 -14.31 -13.59 7.99
CA THR A 495 -13.74 -13.63 9.34
C THR A 495 -13.51 -15.06 9.81
N LEU A 496 -14.48 -15.95 9.60
CA LEU A 496 -14.35 -17.39 9.95
C LEU A 496 -13.25 -18.06 9.12
N TYR A 497 -13.19 -17.76 7.83
CA TYR A 497 -12.12 -18.27 6.95
C TYR A 497 -10.74 -17.81 7.41
N LEU A 498 -10.56 -16.53 7.71
CA LEU A 498 -9.28 -16.01 8.20
C LEU A 498 -8.91 -16.53 9.58
N TYR A 499 -9.91 -16.76 10.45
CA TYR A 499 -9.66 -17.41 11.75
C TYR A 499 -9.04 -18.80 11.57
N ALA A 500 -9.51 -19.57 10.59
CA ALA A 500 -9.01 -20.92 10.31
C ALA A 500 -7.67 -20.94 9.54
N CYS A 501 -7.47 -20.00 8.59
CA CYS A 501 -6.41 -20.12 7.58
C CYS A 501 -5.30 -19.06 7.69
N MET A 502 -5.50 -17.96 8.44
CA MET A 502 -4.52 -16.88 8.48
C MET A 502 -3.38 -17.20 9.45
N PRO A 503 -2.11 -17.25 8.99
CA PRO A 503 -0.97 -17.35 9.88
C PRO A 503 -0.68 -16.02 10.58
N GLU A 504 -0.03 -16.07 11.74
CA GLU A 504 0.62 -14.89 12.30
C GLU A 504 1.99 -14.71 11.63
N THR A 505 2.22 -13.54 11.06
CA THR A 505 3.49 -13.24 10.35
C THR A 505 4.38 -12.27 11.10
N GLU A 506 3.86 -11.64 12.16
CA GLU A 506 4.65 -10.68 12.93
C GLU A 506 5.72 -11.39 13.75
N ASN A 507 6.94 -10.87 13.70
CA ASN A 507 8.14 -11.46 14.34
C ASN A 507 8.50 -12.88 13.86
N LYS A 508 7.96 -13.35 12.73
CA LYS A 508 8.33 -14.61 12.09
C LYS A 508 9.32 -14.37 10.96
N THR A 509 10.20 -15.35 10.73
CA THR A 509 11.09 -15.30 9.56
C THR A 509 10.31 -15.62 8.29
N LEU A 510 10.83 -15.18 7.13
CA LEU A 510 10.21 -15.53 5.84
C LEU A 510 10.19 -17.04 5.61
N GLN A 511 11.17 -17.78 6.14
CA GLN A 511 11.25 -19.23 6.07
C GLN A 511 10.13 -19.90 6.87
N ASP A 512 9.84 -19.40 8.08
CA ASP A 512 8.74 -19.93 8.91
C ASP A 512 7.38 -19.75 8.22
N ILE A 513 7.18 -18.63 7.53
CA ILE A 513 5.96 -18.33 6.78
C ILE A 513 5.84 -19.26 5.56
N GLU A 514 6.96 -19.52 4.87
CA GLU A 514 7.02 -20.43 3.72
C GLU A 514 6.70 -21.86 4.14
N HIS A 515 7.30 -22.35 5.23
CA HIS A 515 7.03 -23.70 5.80
C HIS A 515 5.56 -23.88 6.19
N PHE A 516 4.90 -22.85 6.74
CA PHE A 516 3.47 -22.89 7.04
C PHE A 516 2.62 -23.22 5.80
N PHE A 517 2.96 -22.66 4.64
CA PHE A 517 2.21 -22.88 3.40
C PHE A 517 2.57 -24.17 2.67
N ILE A 518 3.79 -24.70 2.85
CA ILE A 518 4.21 -25.96 2.25
C ILE A 518 3.52 -27.16 2.92
N GLY A 519 3.19 -27.05 4.21
CA GLY A 519 2.42 -28.06 4.93
C GLY A 519 3.25 -29.12 5.65
N ASP A 520 4.52 -28.83 5.99
CA ASP A 520 5.30 -29.61 6.95
C ASP A 520 4.78 -29.30 8.38
N LEU A 521 3.59 -29.83 8.67
CA LEU A 521 2.86 -29.58 9.94
C LEU A 521 3.46 -30.33 11.13
N ASP A 522 4.33 -31.33 10.90
CA ASP A 522 4.82 -32.18 11.98
C ASP A 522 5.84 -31.47 12.92
N ASP A 523 6.51 -30.39 12.46
CA ASP A 523 7.44 -29.61 13.27
C ASP A 523 6.80 -28.40 13.99
N TYR A 524 5.53 -28.04 13.70
CA TYR A 524 4.92 -26.80 14.18
C TYR A 524 4.27 -26.94 15.56
N GLU A 525 3.89 -28.15 15.99
CA GLU A 525 3.34 -28.39 17.35
C GLU A 525 4.40 -28.33 18.43
N ASP A 526 5.66 -28.64 18.13
CA ASP A 526 6.77 -28.56 19.10
C ASP A 526 7.23 -27.14 19.41
N CYS A 527 7.09 -26.18 18.47
CA CYS A 527 7.47 -24.78 18.69
C CYS A 527 6.46 -23.97 19.52
N ASN A 528 5.19 -24.35 19.53
CA ASN A 528 4.17 -23.66 20.34
C ASN A 528 4.11 -24.15 21.80
N ASN A 529 4.76 -25.26 22.12
CA ASN A 529 4.88 -25.78 23.50
C ASN A 529 6.10 -25.27 24.25
N LEU A 530 6.92 -24.39 23.65
CA LEU A 530 8.15 -23.82 24.23
C LEU A 530 8.07 -22.28 24.43
N SER A 531 6.87 -21.67 24.36
CA SER A 531 6.69 -20.24 24.65
C SER A 531 5.81 -20.00 25.87
#